data_e7a40ef4baa96b15a1c3476819b34c48
#
_entry.id   e7a40ef4baa96b15a1c3476819b34c48
#
_cell.length_a   1.000
_cell.length_b   1.000
_cell.length_c   1.000
_cell.angle_alpha   90.00
_cell.angle_beta   90.00
_cell.angle_gamma   90.00
#
_symmetry.space_group_name_H-M   'P 1'
#
loop_
_entity.id
_entity.type
_entity.pdbx_description
1 polymer ?
#
loop_
_entity_poly.entity_id
_entity_poly.type
_entity_poly.pdbx_seq_one_letter_code
_entity_poly.pdbx_strand_id
1 'polypeptide(L)'
;MKKKVISLMLIGAMVASMAACGSNGGDKGGTKDNDTSAAAESDGGASEGGDTLTVWTWDPKFNIPAIKEAANIYKADHPDFNLKVVETLSDDCESKLIAAAEGGDLSTLPDIVLMQDNSYQKFVTAYPEAFEDLTDSGIDFSQFPAGKLAYSTVDGKNYGVPFDNGAVIGAYRTDILEQAGYTTADLTDIDWNRFIEIGKDVKAKTGTYMLSGQADSPDTIMMMLQSAGASLFDEDGKPAMTDNAALKECIDIYKTMVDEGIYLEVNKWDDYVTSI
;
A
#
# COMPACT_ATOMS: atom_id res chain seq x y z
N MET A 1 14.60 -43.59 -16.07
CA MET A 1 13.85 -43.47 -17.33
C MET A 1 12.35 -43.26 -17.15
N LYS A 2 11.70 -43.73 -16.07
CA LYS A 2 10.23 -43.59 -15.87
C LYS A 2 9.75 -42.16 -15.47
N LYS A 3 10.60 -41.34 -14.88
CA LYS A 3 10.21 -39.95 -14.47
C LYS A 3 10.20 -38.94 -15.63
N LYS A 4 10.99 -39.16 -16.69
CA LYS A 4 11.02 -38.22 -17.84
C LYS A 4 9.84 -38.44 -18.81
N VAL A 5 9.21 -39.60 -18.81
CA VAL A 5 8.05 -39.89 -19.68
C VAL A 5 6.76 -39.28 -19.13
N ILE A 6 6.65 -39.14 -17.80
CA ILE A 6 5.48 -38.53 -17.14
C ILE A 6 5.44 -37.02 -17.37
N SER A 7 6.58 -36.35 -17.38
CA SER A 7 6.66 -34.89 -17.65
C SER A 7 6.27 -34.53 -19.09
N LEU A 8 6.62 -35.38 -20.05
CA LEU A 8 6.22 -35.13 -21.45
C LEU A 8 4.72 -35.36 -21.72
N MET A 9 4.06 -36.25 -20.96
CA MET A 9 2.62 -36.45 -21.08
C MET A 9 1.79 -35.32 -20.49
N LEU A 10 2.28 -34.64 -19.42
CA LEU A 10 1.59 -33.49 -18.86
C LEU A 10 1.63 -32.25 -19.78
N ILE A 11 2.75 -32.05 -20.50
CA ILE A 11 2.88 -30.94 -21.45
C ILE A 11 1.98 -31.17 -22.67
N GLY A 12 1.81 -32.43 -23.13
CA GLY A 12 0.91 -32.77 -24.25
C GLY A 12 -0.58 -32.57 -23.94
N ALA A 13 -0.97 -32.70 -22.66
CA ALA A 13 -2.37 -32.52 -22.25
C ALA A 13 -2.80 -31.06 -22.15
N MET A 14 -1.88 -30.13 -21.88
CA MET A 14 -2.18 -28.69 -21.81
C MET A 14 -2.32 -28.04 -23.20
N VAL A 15 -1.65 -28.55 -24.23
CA VAL A 15 -1.75 -28.00 -25.59
C VAL A 15 -3.05 -28.42 -26.27
N ALA A 16 -3.66 -29.55 -25.89
CA ALA A 16 -4.90 -30.02 -26.46
C ALA A 16 -6.17 -29.32 -25.95
N SER A 17 -6.09 -28.58 -24.81
CA SER A 17 -7.23 -27.88 -24.24
C SER A 17 -7.46 -26.46 -24.79
N MET A 18 -6.55 -25.90 -25.59
CA MET A 18 -6.69 -24.58 -26.20
C MET A 18 -7.27 -24.57 -27.61
N ALA A 19 -7.58 -25.75 -28.20
CA ALA A 19 -8.10 -25.85 -29.56
C ALA A 19 -9.63 -26.06 -29.67
N ALA A 20 -10.38 -25.98 -28.56
CA ALA A 20 -11.80 -26.33 -28.52
C ALA A 20 -12.76 -25.14 -28.24
N CYS A 21 -12.37 -23.89 -28.48
CA CYS A 21 -13.29 -22.76 -28.46
C CYS A 21 -13.17 -21.93 -29.75
N GLY A 22 -13.84 -22.41 -30.79
CA GLY A 22 -14.00 -21.68 -32.02
C GLY A 22 -15.18 -22.21 -32.84
N SER A 23 -16.21 -21.39 -32.89
CA SER A 23 -17.35 -21.32 -33.82
C SER A 23 -18.69 -21.88 -33.33
N ASN A 24 -19.69 -21.11 -33.15
CA ASN A 24 -20.77 -20.71 -34.05
C ASN A 24 -21.93 -19.98 -33.32
N GLY A 25 -22.23 -18.79 -33.71
CA GLY A 25 -23.45 -18.35 -34.37
C GLY A 25 -24.66 -17.98 -33.50
N GLY A 26 -25.00 -16.68 -33.48
CA GLY A 26 -26.38 -16.22 -33.61
C GLY A 26 -27.12 -15.69 -32.38
N ASP A 27 -27.24 -14.39 -32.37
CA ASP A 27 -28.43 -13.54 -32.21
C ASP A 27 -28.81 -12.94 -30.85
N LYS A 28 -28.72 -11.59 -30.84
CA LYS A 28 -29.50 -10.50 -30.21
C LYS A 28 -29.88 -10.53 -28.72
N GLY A 29 -29.44 -9.49 -28.04
CA GLY A 29 -30.06 -8.96 -26.84
C GLY A 29 -29.09 -8.12 -26.00
N GLY A 30 -29.10 -6.79 -26.17
CA GLY A 30 -28.14 -5.91 -25.52
C GLY A 30 -28.35 -5.72 -24.01
N THR A 31 -27.27 -5.59 -23.33
CA THR A 31 -27.12 -4.73 -22.15
C THR A 31 -25.65 -4.30 -22.11
N LYS A 32 -25.43 -3.00 -22.05
CA LYS A 32 -24.11 -2.39 -21.99
C LYS A 32 -23.63 -2.43 -20.56
N ASP A 33 -22.72 -3.30 -20.26
CA ASP A 33 -21.83 -3.16 -19.10
C ASP A 33 -20.47 -2.66 -19.62
N ASN A 34 -20.09 -1.51 -19.13
CA ASN A 34 -18.90 -0.78 -19.55
C ASN A 34 -17.73 -1.23 -18.70
N ASP A 35 -17.17 -2.39 -19.03
CA ASP A 35 -15.91 -2.86 -18.42
C ASP A 35 -14.77 -2.20 -19.20
N THR A 36 -14.29 -1.08 -18.65
CA THR A 36 -13.10 -0.41 -19.18
C THR A 36 -11.87 -1.05 -18.53
N SER A 37 -11.54 -2.23 -18.99
CA SER A 37 -10.21 -2.82 -18.79
C SER A 37 -9.22 -2.00 -19.62
N ALA A 38 -8.53 -1.07 -18.98
CA ALA A 38 -7.41 -0.35 -19.59
C ALA A 38 -6.27 -1.34 -19.79
N ALA A 39 -6.12 -1.83 -20.99
CA ALA A 39 -4.94 -2.55 -21.44
C ALA A 39 -3.75 -1.59 -21.33
N ALA A 40 -2.76 -1.94 -20.50
CA ALA A 40 -1.47 -1.28 -20.49
C ALA A 40 -0.83 -1.48 -21.87
N GLU A 41 -0.70 -0.41 -22.64
CA GLU A 41 0.10 -0.39 -23.85
C GLU A 41 1.58 -0.58 -23.44
N SER A 42 2.13 -1.73 -23.78
CA SER A 42 3.56 -1.97 -23.77
C SER A 42 4.15 -1.22 -24.97
N ASP A 43 4.56 0.02 -24.78
CA ASP A 43 5.35 0.72 -25.77
C ASP A 43 6.79 0.21 -25.70
N GLY A 44 7.10 -0.73 -26.55
CA GLY A 44 8.44 -1.27 -26.80
C GLY A 44 9.19 -0.34 -27.73
N GLY A 45 9.65 0.81 -27.24
CA GLY A 45 10.54 1.72 -27.94
C GLY A 45 11.88 1.77 -27.22
N ALA A 46 12.86 0.99 -27.67
CA ALA A 46 14.26 1.21 -27.28
C ALA A 46 14.70 2.59 -27.80
N SER A 47 14.86 3.55 -26.90
CA SER A 47 15.53 4.81 -27.17
C SER A 47 17.03 4.58 -27.00
N GLU A 48 17.79 4.61 -28.09
CA GLU A 48 19.25 4.65 -28.05
C GLU A 48 19.71 5.96 -27.43
N GLY A 49 20.52 5.90 -26.35
CA GLY A 49 21.37 6.96 -25.86
C GLY A 49 20.81 7.82 -24.72
N GLY A 50 21.15 7.45 -23.49
CA GLY A 50 20.92 8.14 -22.24
C GLY A 50 20.64 7.16 -21.11
N ASP A 51 21.09 7.47 -19.91
CA ASP A 51 20.81 6.66 -18.73
C ASP A 51 19.30 6.76 -18.41
N THR A 52 18.57 5.68 -18.64
CA THR A 52 17.15 5.59 -18.33
C THR A 52 16.97 4.81 -17.04
N LEU A 53 16.46 5.45 -15.99
CA LEU A 53 16.02 4.75 -14.76
C LEU A 53 14.56 4.35 -14.87
N THR A 54 14.26 3.13 -14.48
CA THR A 54 12.91 2.58 -14.37
C THR A 54 12.47 2.63 -12.92
N VAL A 55 11.26 3.15 -12.66
CA VAL A 55 10.70 3.26 -11.30
C VAL A 55 9.34 2.59 -11.25
N TRP A 56 9.13 1.71 -10.27
CA TRP A 56 7.80 1.20 -9.91
C TRP A 56 7.20 2.02 -8.79
N THR A 57 5.98 2.50 -8.98
CA THR A 57 5.24 3.32 -8.02
C THR A 57 3.74 3.30 -8.36
N TRP A 58 2.85 3.68 -7.46
CA TRP A 58 1.40 3.41 -7.60
C TRP A 58 0.50 4.64 -7.68
N ASP A 59 0.72 5.69 -6.93
CA ASP A 59 -0.27 6.74 -6.78
C ASP A 59 -0.14 7.82 -7.89
N PRO A 60 -1.14 7.91 -8.81
CA PRO A 60 -1.12 8.88 -9.89
C PRO A 60 -1.35 10.33 -9.42
N LYS A 61 -1.81 10.55 -8.19
CA LYS A 61 -2.06 11.89 -7.64
C LYS A 61 -0.95 12.39 -6.72
N PHE A 62 -0.11 11.51 -6.21
CA PHE A 62 0.95 11.85 -5.27
C PHE A 62 2.33 11.33 -5.70
N ASN A 63 2.56 10.02 -5.66
CA ASN A 63 3.89 9.43 -5.87
C ASN A 63 4.41 9.70 -7.28
N ILE A 64 3.61 9.43 -8.29
CA ILE A 64 4.00 9.58 -9.70
C ILE A 64 4.32 11.03 -10.07
N PRO A 65 3.49 12.04 -9.73
CA PRO A 65 3.84 13.44 -9.94
C PRO A 65 5.11 13.88 -9.22
N ALA A 66 5.32 13.46 -7.97
CA ALA A 66 6.49 13.82 -7.20
C ALA A 66 7.79 13.28 -7.82
N ILE A 67 7.79 12.00 -8.23
CA ILE A 67 8.94 11.37 -8.90
C ILE A 67 9.23 12.03 -10.26
N LYS A 68 8.19 12.35 -11.03
CA LYS A 68 8.36 13.08 -12.30
C LYS A 68 8.95 14.46 -12.11
N GLU A 69 8.54 15.17 -11.07
CA GLU A 69 9.08 16.48 -10.74
C GLU A 69 10.55 16.39 -10.29
N ALA A 70 10.88 15.40 -9.46
CA ALA A 70 12.28 15.14 -9.10
C ALA A 70 13.15 14.87 -10.34
N ALA A 71 12.63 14.10 -11.31
CA ALA A 71 13.33 13.87 -12.58
C ALA A 71 13.50 15.15 -13.40
N ASN A 72 12.51 16.05 -13.42
CA ASN A 72 12.61 17.34 -14.11
C ASN A 72 13.69 18.21 -13.49
N ILE A 73 13.78 18.25 -12.17
CA ILE A 73 14.84 18.98 -11.45
C ILE A 73 16.20 18.39 -11.77
N TYR A 74 16.34 17.06 -11.71
CA TYR A 74 17.60 16.38 -12.02
C TYR A 74 18.07 16.59 -13.45
N LYS A 75 17.17 16.65 -14.42
CA LYS A 75 17.46 16.92 -15.83
C LYS A 75 18.09 18.27 -16.09
N ALA A 76 17.94 19.26 -15.20
CA ALA A 76 18.54 20.56 -15.35
C ALA A 76 20.09 20.47 -15.43
N ASP A 77 20.68 19.56 -14.65
CA ASP A 77 22.14 19.33 -14.63
C ASP A 77 22.54 18.05 -15.41
N HIS A 78 21.59 17.20 -15.76
CA HIS A 78 21.76 15.92 -16.46
C HIS A 78 20.80 15.80 -17.66
N PRO A 79 21.03 16.55 -18.75
CA PRO A 79 20.06 16.68 -19.84
C PRO A 79 19.74 15.36 -20.57
N ASP A 80 20.66 14.41 -20.56
CA ASP A 80 20.51 13.10 -21.21
C ASP A 80 19.78 12.06 -20.29
N PHE A 81 19.48 12.42 -19.04
CA PHE A 81 18.76 11.55 -18.11
C PHE A 81 17.33 11.32 -18.56
N ASN A 82 16.87 10.07 -18.48
CA ASN A 82 15.50 9.68 -18.73
C ASN A 82 14.92 8.89 -17.56
N LEU A 83 13.65 9.15 -17.27
CA LEU A 83 12.89 8.40 -16.28
C LEU A 83 11.73 7.65 -16.95
N LYS A 84 11.64 6.35 -16.69
CA LYS A 84 10.48 5.51 -17.04
C LYS A 84 9.73 5.15 -15.78
N VAL A 85 8.59 5.79 -15.57
CA VAL A 85 7.67 5.44 -14.47
C VAL A 85 6.73 4.35 -14.95
N VAL A 86 6.68 3.24 -14.22
CA VAL A 86 5.73 2.14 -14.43
C VAL A 86 4.79 2.14 -13.25
N GLU A 87 3.55 2.51 -13.51
CA GLU A 87 2.49 2.43 -12.50
C GLU A 87 2.25 0.97 -12.13
N THR A 88 2.52 0.65 -10.87
CA THR A 88 2.45 -0.71 -10.35
C THR A 88 1.93 -0.63 -8.93
N LEU A 89 0.82 -1.28 -8.61
CA LEU A 89 0.25 -1.28 -7.26
C LEU A 89 1.26 -1.80 -6.23
N SER A 90 1.15 -1.35 -4.98
CA SER A 90 2.07 -1.72 -3.90
C SER A 90 2.22 -3.23 -3.75
N ASP A 91 1.10 -3.96 -3.68
CA ASP A 91 1.08 -5.42 -3.54
C ASP A 91 1.68 -6.13 -4.76
N ASP A 92 1.52 -5.55 -5.96
CA ASP A 92 2.11 -6.06 -7.18
C ASP A 92 3.64 -5.83 -7.21
N CYS A 93 4.14 -4.70 -6.66
CA CYS A 93 5.57 -4.47 -6.48
C CYS A 93 6.18 -5.56 -5.61
N GLU A 94 5.56 -5.85 -4.46
CA GLU A 94 6.01 -6.89 -3.54
C GLU A 94 5.98 -8.28 -4.19
N SER A 95 4.87 -8.63 -4.86
CA SER A 95 4.71 -9.93 -5.52
C SER A 95 5.73 -10.15 -6.63
N LYS A 96 6.01 -9.12 -7.44
CA LYS A 96 7.02 -9.17 -8.51
C LYS A 96 8.44 -9.27 -7.95
N LEU A 97 8.73 -8.58 -6.85
CA LEU A 97 10.04 -8.67 -6.17
C LEU A 97 10.27 -10.10 -5.66
N ILE A 98 9.29 -10.69 -4.98
CA ILE A 98 9.35 -12.08 -4.52
C ILE A 98 9.60 -13.02 -5.70
N ALA A 99 8.83 -12.88 -6.78
CA ALA A 99 8.94 -13.74 -7.94
C ALA A 99 10.31 -13.63 -8.63
N ALA A 100 10.89 -12.43 -8.72
CA ALA A 100 12.22 -12.20 -9.27
C ALA A 100 13.32 -12.81 -8.39
N ALA A 101 13.26 -12.59 -7.08
CA ALA A 101 14.25 -13.09 -6.13
C ALA A 101 14.20 -14.63 -6.03
N GLU A 102 13.03 -15.23 -5.85
CA GLU A 102 12.87 -16.69 -5.79
C GLU A 102 13.14 -17.36 -7.13
N GLY A 103 12.85 -16.69 -8.24
CA GLY A 103 13.16 -17.16 -9.59
C GLY A 103 14.64 -17.04 -9.98
N GLY A 104 15.41 -16.26 -9.21
CA GLY A 104 16.84 -16.00 -9.45
C GLY A 104 17.11 -15.11 -10.68
N ASP A 105 16.11 -14.31 -11.10
CA ASP A 105 16.24 -13.37 -12.21
C ASP A 105 15.87 -11.95 -11.77
N LEU A 106 16.84 -11.26 -11.16
CA LEU A 106 16.68 -9.88 -10.70
C LEU A 106 16.67 -8.86 -11.84
N SER A 107 17.00 -9.25 -13.07
CA SER A 107 17.00 -8.33 -14.23
C SER A 107 15.59 -7.86 -14.62
N THR A 108 14.58 -8.48 -14.07
CA THR A 108 13.16 -8.10 -14.27
C THR A 108 12.70 -6.99 -13.29
N LEU A 109 13.52 -6.68 -12.28
CA LEU A 109 13.23 -5.61 -11.33
C LEU A 109 13.52 -4.23 -11.95
N PRO A 110 12.86 -3.16 -11.45
CA PRO A 110 13.19 -1.80 -11.83
C PRO A 110 14.49 -1.36 -11.14
N ASP A 111 15.06 -0.24 -11.60
CA ASP A 111 16.19 0.39 -10.91
C ASP A 111 15.79 0.96 -9.54
N ILE A 112 14.54 1.42 -9.42
CA ILE A 112 13.98 1.97 -8.18
C ILE A 112 12.59 1.40 -7.97
N VAL A 113 12.31 0.95 -6.74
CA VAL A 113 10.98 0.52 -6.30
C VAL A 113 10.52 1.38 -5.12
N LEU A 114 9.31 1.93 -5.21
CA LEU A 114 8.67 2.52 -4.05
C LEU A 114 8.15 1.39 -3.16
N MET A 115 8.37 1.49 -1.87
CA MET A 115 7.97 0.51 -0.88
C MET A 115 7.38 1.18 0.35
N GLN A 116 6.38 0.54 0.95
CA GLN A 116 5.81 0.98 2.23
C GLN A 116 6.76 0.66 3.39
N ASP A 117 6.82 1.53 4.39
CA ASP A 117 7.68 1.39 5.56
C ASP A 117 7.49 0.05 6.29
N ASN A 118 6.24 -0.37 6.46
CA ASN A 118 5.89 -1.60 7.17
C ASN A 118 6.38 -2.89 6.48
N SER A 119 6.68 -2.82 5.19
CA SER A 119 7.16 -3.96 4.39
C SER A 119 8.68 -3.95 4.22
N TYR A 120 9.31 -2.78 4.31
CA TYR A 120 10.69 -2.57 3.84
C TYR A 120 11.69 -3.52 4.45
N GLN A 121 11.80 -3.56 5.77
CA GLN A 121 12.78 -4.40 6.48
C GLN A 121 12.58 -5.90 6.20
N LYS A 122 11.34 -6.33 6.06
CA LYS A 122 10.99 -7.71 5.69
C LYS A 122 11.64 -8.10 4.37
N PHE A 123 11.54 -7.25 3.36
CA PHE A 123 12.05 -7.55 2.02
C PHE A 123 13.55 -7.45 1.94
N VAL A 124 14.17 -6.42 2.53
CA VAL A 124 15.64 -6.31 2.60
C VAL A 124 16.27 -7.48 3.36
N THR A 125 15.63 -7.94 4.43
CA THR A 125 16.12 -9.09 5.21
C THR A 125 15.95 -10.40 4.45
N ALA A 126 14.84 -10.59 3.75
CA ALA A 126 14.55 -11.84 3.04
C ALA A 126 15.31 -11.96 1.70
N TYR A 127 15.54 -10.85 1.01
CA TYR A 127 16.11 -10.80 -0.34
C TYR A 127 17.17 -9.70 -0.45
N PRO A 128 18.24 -9.73 0.37
CA PRO A 128 19.25 -8.66 0.40
C PRO A 128 19.95 -8.43 -0.93
N GLU A 129 20.02 -9.44 -1.78
CA GLU A 129 20.62 -9.37 -3.12
C GLU A 129 19.80 -8.50 -4.12
N ALA A 130 18.54 -8.20 -3.80
CA ALA A 130 17.69 -7.34 -4.64
C ALA A 130 17.82 -5.84 -4.30
N PHE A 131 18.62 -5.50 -3.29
CA PHE A 131 18.75 -4.12 -2.80
C PHE A 131 20.20 -3.67 -2.74
N GLU A 132 20.47 -2.45 -3.16
CA GLU A 132 21.80 -1.84 -3.05
C GLU A 132 22.01 -1.22 -1.67
N ASP A 133 23.20 -1.41 -1.10
CA ASP A 133 23.65 -0.76 0.13
C ASP A 133 24.01 0.70 -0.17
N LEU A 134 23.17 1.63 0.27
CA LEU A 134 23.32 3.06 0.03
C LEU A 134 24.14 3.79 1.12
N THR A 135 24.65 3.09 2.12
CA THR A 135 25.33 3.69 3.28
C THR A 135 26.43 4.67 2.86
N ASP A 136 27.24 4.30 1.89
CA ASP A 136 28.36 5.09 1.38
C ASP A 136 28.08 5.75 0.00
N SER A 137 26.80 5.90 -0.38
CA SER A 137 26.38 6.42 -1.69
C SER A 137 26.65 7.92 -1.90
N GLY A 138 27.02 8.64 -0.84
CA GLY A 138 27.19 10.10 -0.86
C GLY A 138 25.89 10.88 -0.60
N ILE A 139 24.79 10.19 -0.37
CA ILE A 139 23.53 10.83 0.07
C ILE A 139 23.68 11.29 1.51
N ASP A 140 23.32 12.55 1.78
CA ASP A 140 23.31 13.10 3.14
C ASP A 140 22.04 12.66 3.88
N PHE A 141 22.11 11.50 4.51
CA PHE A 141 21.00 10.94 5.28
C PHE A 141 20.65 11.74 6.55
N SER A 142 21.51 12.66 7.00
CA SER A 142 21.21 13.54 8.14
C SER A 142 20.05 14.52 7.89
N GLN A 143 19.69 14.72 6.61
CA GLN A 143 18.56 15.56 6.22
C GLN A 143 17.20 14.89 6.42
N PHE A 144 17.18 13.60 6.70
CA PHE A 144 15.93 12.85 6.91
C PHE A 144 15.68 12.59 8.39
N PRO A 145 14.40 12.54 8.83
CA PRO A 145 14.09 12.19 10.22
C PRO A 145 14.61 10.79 10.59
N ALA A 146 15.27 10.68 11.74
CA ALA A 146 15.85 9.42 12.18
C ALA A 146 14.82 8.28 12.29
N GLY A 147 13.59 8.58 12.73
CA GLY A 147 12.50 7.61 12.80
C GLY A 147 12.10 7.07 11.42
N LYS A 148 12.25 7.87 10.36
CA LYS A 148 11.98 7.44 9.00
C LYS A 148 13.11 6.59 8.43
N LEU A 149 14.36 6.98 8.69
CA LEU A 149 15.54 6.19 8.31
C LEU A 149 15.59 4.82 8.98
N ALA A 150 15.01 4.68 10.17
CA ALA A 150 14.96 3.40 10.86
C ALA A 150 14.29 2.29 10.03
N TYR A 151 13.30 2.62 9.20
CA TYR A 151 12.64 1.64 8.33
C TYR A 151 13.51 1.11 7.20
N SER A 152 14.43 1.93 6.67
CA SER A 152 15.35 1.53 5.59
C SER A 152 16.70 1.03 6.09
N THR A 153 16.93 1.01 7.40
CA THR A 153 18.18 0.56 8.01
C THR A 153 18.03 -0.87 8.51
N VAL A 154 18.87 -1.77 7.98
CA VAL A 154 18.94 -3.20 8.38
C VAL A 154 20.39 -3.53 8.68
N ASP A 155 20.66 -4.11 9.85
CA ASP A 155 22.02 -4.50 10.32
C ASP A 155 23.04 -3.34 10.23
N GLY A 156 22.60 -2.11 10.50
CA GLY A 156 23.44 -0.91 10.49
C GLY A 156 23.75 -0.35 9.10
N LYS A 157 23.17 -0.90 8.05
CA LYS A 157 23.28 -0.45 6.67
C LYS A 157 21.98 0.15 6.17
N ASN A 158 22.05 1.20 5.34
CA ASN A 158 20.87 1.81 4.78
C ASN A 158 20.65 1.38 3.32
N TYR A 159 19.44 0.89 3.02
CA TYR A 159 19.08 0.34 1.71
C TYR A 159 18.03 1.19 0.98
N GLY A 160 17.62 2.32 1.53
CA GLY A 160 16.59 3.13 0.91
C GLY A 160 16.65 4.60 1.30
N VAL A 161 16.02 5.42 0.47
CA VAL A 161 15.87 6.86 0.71
C VAL A 161 14.42 7.13 1.10
N PRO A 162 14.16 7.80 2.24
CA PRO A 162 12.81 8.20 2.61
C PRO A 162 12.15 9.05 1.52
N PHE A 163 10.93 8.67 1.13
CA PHE A 163 10.18 9.39 0.11
C PHE A 163 9.25 10.44 0.70
N ASP A 164 8.52 10.09 1.75
CA ASP A 164 7.63 11.00 2.46
C ASP A 164 7.69 10.80 3.97
N ASN A 165 7.04 11.70 4.71
CA ASN A 165 6.86 11.58 6.15
C ASN A 165 5.46 12.07 6.51
N GLY A 166 4.52 11.13 6.51
CA GLY A 166 3.13 11.40 6.80
C GLY A 166 2.79 11.38 8.30
N ALA A 167 1.64 11.94 8.62
CA ALA A 167 1.02 11.83 9.92
C ALA A 167 -0.46 11.50 9.74
N VAL A 168 -0.99 10.68 10.66
CA VAL A 168 -2.43 10.43 10.71
C VAL A 168 -3.10 11.62 11.40
N ILE A 169 -4.14 12.15 10.76
CA ILE A 169 -4.93 13.27 11.27
C ILE A 169 -6.42 12.91 11.27
N GLY A 170 -7.16 13.52 12.20
CA GLY A 170 -8.62 13.52 12.14
C GLY A 170 -9.12 14.57 11.15
N ALA A 171 -9.98 14.18 10.22
CA ALA A 171 -10.71 15.08 9.33
C ALA A 171 -12.21 14.90 9.54
N TYR A 172 -12.95 16.00 9.63
CA TYR A 172 -14.38 15.96 9.96
C TYR A 172 -15.23 16.59 8.87
N ARG A 173 -16.32 15.94 8.51
CA ARG A 173 -17.43 16.48 7.73
C ARG A 173 -18.26 17.39 8.64
N THR A 174 -17.93 18.68 8.67
CA THR A 174 -18.60 19.68 9.54
C THR A 174 -20.08 19.81 9.24
N ASP A 175 -20.47 19.68 7.98
CA ASP A 175 -21.86 19.69 7.54
C ASP A 175 -22.69 18.54 8.13
N ILE A 176 -22.10 17.35 8.29
CA ILE A 176 -22.76 16.18 8.90
C ILE A 176 -22.84 16.37 10.42
N LEU A 177 -21.76 16.85 11.04
CA LEU A 177 -21.76 17.14 12.47
C LEU A 177 -22.84 18.19 12.84
N GLU A 178 -22.94 19.26 12.08
CA GLU A 178 -23.96 20.31 12.25
C GLU A 178 -25.39 19.76 12.15
N GLN A 179 -25.66 18.87 11.18
CA GLN A 179 -26.95 18.20 11.06
C GLN A 179 -27.29 17.37 12.31
N ALA A 180 -26.29 16.80 12.95
CA ALA A 180 -26.45 16.05 14.20
C ALA A 180 -26.49 16.94 15.44
N GLY A 181 -26.22 18.26 15.31
CA GLY A 181 -26.20 19.23 16.38
C GLY A 181 -24.86 19.32 17.11
N TYR A 182 -23.77 18.92 16.44
CA TYR A 182 -22.42 18.97 16.95
C TYR A 182 -21.52 19.88 16.11
N THR A 183 -20.39 20.26 16.70
CA THR A 183 -19.33 21.05 16.07
C THR A 183 -17.99 20.33 16.24
N THR A 184 -16.93 20.79 15.60
CA THR A 184 -15.57 20.25 15.80
C THR A 184 -15.08 20.45 17.25
N ALA A 185 -15.60 21.46 17.96
CA ALA A 185 -15.28 21.68 19.38
C ALA A 185 -15.76 20.53 20.27
N ASP A 186 -16.87 19.88 19.92
CA ASP A 186 -17.40 18.73 20.66
C ASP A 186 -16.54 17.46 20.50
N LEU A 187 -15.64 17.45 19.49
CA LEU A 187 -14.70 16.38 19.18
C LEU A 187 -13.24 16.72 19.57
N THR A 188 -13.04 17.83 20.30
CA THR A 188 -11.72 18.25 20.75
C THR A 188 -11.47 17.76 22.17
N ASP A 189 -10.30 17.20 22.42
CA ASP A 189 -9.86 16.68 23.74
C ASP A 189 -10.84 15.70 24.39
N ILE A 190 -11.44 14.84 23.60
CA ILE A 190 -12.38 13.80 24.05
C ILE A 190 -11.72 12.44 24.13
N ASP A 191 -12.27 11.56 24.96
CA ASP A 191 -11.94 10.14 24.96
C ASP A 191 -12.79 9.33 23.96
N TRP A 192 -12.44 8.08 23.78
CA TRP A 192 -13.15 7.18 22.87
C TRP A 192 -14.60 6.90 23.29
N ASN A 193 -14.91 6.94 24.58
CA ASN A 193 -16.29 6.76 25.04
C ASN A 193 -17.16 7.93 24.58
N ARG A 194 -16.64 9.15 24.70
CA ARG A 194 -17.35 10.34 24.21
C ARG A 194 -17.47 10.35 22.69
N PHE A 195 -16.42 9.90 21.98
CA PHE A 195 -16.47 9.74 20.53
C PHE A 195 -17.59 8.77 20.10
N ILE A 196 -17.71 7.63 20.80
CA ILE A 196 -18.74 6.63 20.52
C ILE A 196 -20.14 7.18 20.79
N GLU A 197 -20.36 7.92 21.91
CA GLU A 197 -21.64 8.58 22.19
C GLU A 197 -22.07 9.53 21.08
N ILE A 198 -21.15 10.42 20.65
CA ILE A 198 -21.41 11.36 19.56
C ILE A 198 -21.68 10.60 18.26
N GLY A 199 -20.92 9.54 18.00
CA GLY A 199 -21.08 8.72 16.80
C GLY A 199 -22.44 8.03 16.71
N LYS A 200 -22.97 7.55 17.83
CA LYS A 200 -24.34 6.97 17.90
C LYS A 200 -25.37 8.02 17.58
N ASP A 201 -25.22 9.23 18.08
CA ASP A 201 -26.12 10.35 17.79
C ASP A 201 -26.07 10.78 16.34
N VAL A 202 -24.86 10.90 15.78
CA VAL A 202 -24.64 11.22 14.34
C VAL A 202 -25.30 10.15 13.49
N LYS A 203 -25.05 8.89 13.78
CA LYS A 203 -25.64 7.76 13.05
C LYS A 203 -27.17 7.77 13.12
N ALA A 204 -27.73 8.00 14.28
CA ALA A 204 -29.19 8.03 14.47
C ALA A 204 -29.86 9.19 13.73
N LYS A 205 -29.24 10.38 13.68
CA LYS A 205 -29.81 11.59 13.10
C LYS A 205 -29.55 11.72 11.60
N THR A 206 -28.42 11.24 11.12
CA THR A 206 -27.98 11.46 9.71
C THR A 206 -27.89 10.18 8.89
N GLY A 207 -27.84 9.01 9.53
CA GLY A 207 -27.57 7.73 8.88
C GLY A 207 -26.10 7.50 8.50
N THR A 208 -25.21 8.48 8.75
CA THR A 208 -23.79 8.42 8.37
C THR A 208 -22.95 7.74 9.43
N TYR A 209 -21.92 7.02 9.02
CA TYR A 209 -20.91 6.44 9.92
C TYR A 209 -19.93 7.51 10.41
N MET A 210 -19.32 7.30 11.57
CA MET A 210 -18.29 8.21 12.11
C MET A 210 -16.92 7.94 11.52
N LEU A 211 -16.60 6.68 11.27
CA LEU A 211 -15.34 6.22 10.70
C LEU A 211 -15.60 5.10 9.69
N SER A 212 -14.64 4.89 8.82
CA SER A 212 -14.57 3.72 7.97
C SER A 212 -13.13 3.19 7.90
N GLY A 213 -12.98 1.93 7.53
CA GLY A 213 -11.68 1.29 7.32
C GLY A 213 -11.84 -0.09 6.71
N GLN A 214 -10.73 -0.65 6.22
CA GLN A 214 -10.73 -2.00 5.67
C GLN A 214 -10.87 -3.05 6.77
N ALA A 215 -11.73 -4.04 6.56
CA ALA A 215 -12.03 -5.10 7.52
C ALA A 215 -10.84 -6.01 7.83
N ASP A 216 -9.90 -6.13 6.90
CA ASP A 216 -8.69 -6.96 7.02
C ASP A 216 -7.44 -6.16 7.40
N SER A 217 -7.57 -4.85 7.66
CA SER A 217 -6.47 -3.98 8.06
C SER A 217 -6.44 -3.75 9.58
N PRO A 218 -5.28 -3.82 10.22
CA PRO A 218 -5.12 -3.45 11.63
C PRO A 218 -5.01 -1.93 11.85
N ASP A 219 -5.08 -1.11 10.81
CA ASP A 219 -4.70 0.31 10.82
C ASP A 219 -5.36 1.10 11.93
N THR A 220 -6.68 1.00 12.09
CA THR A 220 -7.40 1.74 13.13
C THR A 220 -6.96 1.34 14.54
N ILE A 221 -6.75 0.05 14.78
CA ILE A 221 -6.25 -0.45 16.08
C ILE A 221 -4.82 0.04 16.31
N MET A 222 -3.97 0.02 15.29
CA MET A 222 -2.59 0.49 15.38
C MET A 222 -2.51 1.99 15.60
N MET A 223 -3.36 2.80 14.97
CA MET A 223 -3.45 4.25 15.21
C MET A 223 -3.85 4.54 16.66
N MET A 224 -4.85 3.85 17.20
CA MET A 224 -5.26 3.99 18.59
C MET A 224 -4.13 3.58 19.55
N LEU A 225 -3.46 2.47 19.29
CA LEU A 225 -2.36 1.96 20.10
C LEU A 225 -1.18 2.94 20.14
N GLN A 226 -0.79 3.47 18.99
CA GLN A 226 0.27 4.48 18.87
C GLN A 226 -0.11 5.78 19.56
N SER A 227 -1.34 6.25 19.43
CA SER A 227 -1.82 7.47 20.12
C SER A 227 -1.86 7.31 21.63
N ALA A 228 -2.02 6.09 22.14
CA ALA A 228 -1.90 5.74 23.55
C ALA A 228 -0.44 5.62 24.04
N GLY A 229 0.55 5.83 23.16
CA GLY A 229 1.96 5.66 23.48
C GLY A 229 2.38 4.22 23.72
N ALA A 230 1.61 3.26 23.19
CA ALA A 230 1.87 1.84 23.38
C ALA A 230 2.35 1.17 22.07
N SER A 231 2.92 -0.02 22.20
CA SER A 231 3.53 -0.79 21.10
C SER A 231 3.12 -2.26 21.18
N LEU A 232 3.22 -2.96 20.05
CA LEU A 232 3.13 -4.43 19.99
C LEU A 232 4.44 -5.12 20.37
N PHE A 233 5.50 -4.34 20.59
CA PHE A 233 6.84 -4.81 20.92
C PHE A 233 7.31 -4.17 22.22
N ASP A 234 8.14 -4.90 22.97
CA ASP A 234 8.83 -4.38 24.14
C ASP A 234 10.06 -3.53 23.76
N GLU A 235 10.80 -3.03 24.77
CA GLU A 235 11.99 -2.21 24.57
C GLU A 235 13.15 -2.98 23.88
N ASP A 236 13.12 -4.31 23.94
CA ASP A 236 14.08 -5.19 23.27
C ASP A 236 13.65 -5.56 21.84
N GLY A 237 12.50 -5.04 21.35
CA GLY A 237 11.92 -5.35 20.05
C GLY A 237 11.25 -6.72 19.96
N LYS A 238 10.95 -7.38 21.10
CA LYS A 238 10.25 -8.66 21.11
C LYS A 238 8.74 -8.47 21.12
N PRO A 239 7.97 -9.38 20.48
CA PRO A 239 6.51 -9.30 20.51
C PRO A 239 5.95 -9.25 21.94
N ALA A 240 5.15 -8.22 22.25
CA ALA A 240 4.53 -7.95 23.54
C ALA A 240 3.02 -7.75 23.38
N MET A 241 2.34 -8.69 22.72
CA MET A 241 0.90 -8.65 22.48
C MET A 241 0.10 -9.32 23.61
N THR A 242 0.64 -10.37 24.21
CA THR A 242 0.03 -11.06 25.34
C THR A 242 0.08 -10.14 26.57
N ASP A 243 -1.05 -10.03 27.27
CA ASP A 243 -1.21 -9.17 28.47
C ASP A 243 -1.00 -7.65 28.21
N ASN A 244 -1.04 -7.21 26.95
CA ASN A 244 -1.01 -5.81 26.57
C ASN A 244 -2.38 -5.16 26.81
N ALA A 245 -2.51 -4.45 27.93
CA ALA A 245 -3.77 -3.82 28.33
C ALA A 245 -4.24 -2.76 27.34
N ALA A 246 -3.29 -1.96 26.78
CA ALA A 246 -3.60 -0.92 25.80
C ALA A 246 -4.13 -1.54 24.49
N LEU A 247 -3.50 -2.61 24.02
CA LEU A 247 -3.98 -3.34 22.83
C LEU A 247 -5.39 -3.90 23.06
N LYS A 248 -5.62 -4.48 24.23
CA LYS A 248 -6.96 -4.99 24.57
C LYS A 248 -8.00 -3.87 24.55
N GLU A 249 -7.70 -2.72 25.15
CA GLU A 249 -8.57 -1.56 25.14
C GLU A 249 -8.87 -1.07 23.72
N CYS A 250 -7.86 -0.96 22.87
CA CYS A 250 -8.05 -0.59 21.45
C CYS A 250 -8.98 -1.57 20.72
N ILE A 251 -8.81 -2.86 20.94
CA ILE A 251 -9.68 -3.90 20.35
C ILE A 251 -11.11 -3.78 20.87
N ASP A 252 -11.30 -3.57 22.17
CA ASP A 252 -12.62 -3.42 22.78
C ASP A 252 -13.34 -2.16 22.24
N ILE A 253 -12.62 -1.05 22.06
CA ILE A 253 -13.12 0.19 21.45
C ILE A 253 -13.53 -0.07 19.99
N TYR A 254 -12.64 -0.66 19.19
CA TYR A 254 -12.89 -0.98 17.79
C TYR A 254 -14.15 -1.85 17.65
N LYS A 255 -14.20 -2.94 18.43
CA LYS A 255 -15.36 -3.83 18.47
C LYS A 255 -16.64 -3.08 18.82
N THR A 256 -16.60 -2.19 19.81
CA THR A 256 -17.75 -1.39 20.21
C THR A 256 -18.23 -0.49 19.08
N MET A 257 -17.32 0.16 18.35
CA MET A 257 -17.68 1.01 17.22
C MET A 257 -18.35 0.21 16.08
N VAL A 258 -17.90 -1.02 15.83
CA VAL A 258 -18.51 -1.91 14.84
C VAL A 258 -19.89 -2.39 15.32
N ASP A 259 -19.99 -2.89 16.57
CA ASP A 259 -21.24 -3.40 17.14
C ASP A 259 -22.35 -2.32 17.22
N GLU A 260 -21.98 -1.09 17.52
CA GLU A 260 -22.89 0.07 17.58
C GLU A 260 -23.20 0.67 16.18
N GLY A 261 -22.59 0.15 15.13
CA GLY A 261 -22.84 0.55 13.74
C GLY A 261 -22.36 1.96 13.40
N ILE A 262 -21.37 2.46 14.12
CA ILE A 262 -20.75 3.77 13.86
C ILE A 262 -19.44 3.68 13.07
N TYR A 263 -18.90 2.47 12.91
CA TYR A 263 -17.74 2.16 12.08
C TYR A 263 -18.19 1.34 10.86
N LEU A 264 -17.80 1.78 9.67
CA LEU A 264 -18.08 1.08 8.42
C LEU A 264 -16.85 0.26 8.02
N GLU A 265 -16.98 -1.07 8.08
CA GLU A 265 -15.99 -1.97 7.51
C GLU A 265 -16.21 -2.14 6.01
N VAL A 266 -15.16 -1.96 5.24
CA VAL A 266 -15.15 -2.13 3.78
C VAL A 266 -14.10 -3.17 3.39
N ASN A 267 -14.26 -3.80 2.22
CA ASN A 267 -13.39 -4.91 1.84
C ASN A 267 -12.20 -4.49 0.95
N LYS A 268 -12.24 -3.29 0.38
CA LYS A 268 -11.23 -2.81 -0.57
C LYS A 268 -10.86 -1.36 -0.27
N TRP A 269 -9.64 -0.98 -0.65
CA TRP A 269 -9.16 0.38 -0.53
C TRP A 269 -10.03 1.39 -1.29
N ASP A 270 -10.47 1.05 -2.51
CA ASP A 270 -11.34 1.92 -3.30
C ASP A 270 -12.68 2.19 -2.62
N ASP A 271 -13.26 1.17 -1.97
CA ASP A 271 -14.48 1.32 -1.18
C ASP A 271 -14.25 2.21 0.04
N TYR A 272 -13.06 2.11 0.68
CA TYR A 272 -12.66 3.00 1.78
C TYR A 272 -12.60 4.46 1.30
N VAL A 273 -11.87 4.74 0.21
CA VAL A 273 -11.73 6.09 -0.35
C VAL A 273 -13.07 6.70 -0.75
N THR A 274 -14.03 5.88 -1.20
CA THR A 274 -15.38 6.36 -1.57
C THR A 274 -16.34 6.48 -0.38
N SER A 275 -15.98 5.96 0.79
CA SER A 275 -16.81 5.99 2.00
C SER A 275 -16.66 7.26 2.84
N ILE A 276 -15.66 8.08 2.52
CA ILE A 276 -15.35 9.34 3.21
C ILE A 276 -15.98 10.55 2.56
#